data_160c49c884c741a09a2a3bc2c81828c4
#
_entry.id   160c49c884c741a09a2a3bc2c81828c4
#
_cell.length_a   1.000
_cell.length_b   1.000
_cell.length_c   1.000
_cell.angle_alpha   90.00
_cell.angle_beta   90.00
_cell.angle_gamma   90.00
#
_symmetry.space_group_name_H-M   'P 1'
#
loop_
_entity.id
_entity.type
_entity.pdbx_description
1 polymer ?
#
loop_
_entity_poly.entity_id
_entity_poly.type
_entity_poly.pdbx_seq_one_letter_code
_entity_poly.pdbx_strand_id
1 'polypeptide(L)'
;MKKQLRSSFSTQGRRMAGARALWGANGMKKEQMGKPIIAIVNSFTQFVPGHVHLHKIGQLVKAEIEKLGCFAAEFNTIAIDDGIAMGHDGMLYSLPSRDIIADSVEYMVNAHKADAMVCISNCDKITPGMLMAAMRLNIPTVFVSGGPMEAGEW
;
A
#
# COMPACT_ATOMS: atom_id res chain seq x y z
N MET A 1 -8.81 20.21 -19.79
CA MET A 1 -8.30 20.66 -18.47
C MET A 1 -7.46 19.54 -17.89
N LYS A 2 -6.20 19.77 -17.48
CA LYS A 2 -5.41 18.77 -16.75
C LYS A 2 -6.04 18.60 -15.36
N LYS A 3 -6.40 17.36 -15.00
CA LYS A 3 -6.95 17.05 -13.68
C LYS A 3 -5.86 17.35 -12.63
N GLN A 4 -6.21 18.14 -11.61
CA GLN A 4 -5.29 18.47 -10.53
C GLN A 4 -4.96 17.19 -9.73
N LEU A 5 -3.68 16.98 -9.46
CA LEU A 5 -3.22 15.88 -8.61
C LEU A 5 -3.66 16.10 -7.16
N ARG A 6 -4.04 15.05 -6.46
CA ARG A 6 -4.33 15.10 -5.02
C ARG A 6 -3.08 15.48 -4.22
N SER A 7 -1.92 14.97 -4.62
CA SER A 7 -0.62 15.25 -3.99
C SER A 7 -0.22 16.74 -4.08
N SER A 8 -0.85 17.53 -4.95
CA SER A 8 -0.61 18.98 -5.01
C SER A 8 -0.88 19.68 -3.67
N PHE A 9 -1.77 19.14 -2.85
CA PHE A 9 -2.05 19.66 -1.51
C PHE A 9 -0.86 19.58 -0.54
N SER A 10 0.13 18.74 -0.80
CA SER A 10 1.34 18.61 0.03
C SER A 10 2.64 18.97 -0.69
N THR A 11 2.60 19.06 -2.05
CA THR A 11 3.80 19.30 -2.86
C THR A 11 3.88 20.69 -3.48
N GLN A 12 2.81 21.48 -3.43
CA GLN A 12 2.75 22.79 -4.11
C GLN A 12 2.38 23.92 -3.15
N GLY A 13 2.79 25.14 -3.54
CA GLY A 13 2.48 26.37 -2.82
C GLY A 13 3.40 26.66 -1.62
N ARG A 14 3.48 27.94 -1.27
CA ARG A 14 4.39 28.43 -0.21
C ARG A 14 4.08 27.83 1.16
N ARG A 15 2.79 27.63 1.46
CA ARG A 15 2.33 27.06 2.75
C ARG A 15 2.81 25.62 2.96
N MET A 16 3.10 24.89 1.88
CA MET A 16 3.52 23.48 1.92
C MET A 16 5.05 23.31 1.89
N ALA A 17 5.81 24.35 2.24
CA ALA A 17 7.28 24.26 2.29
C ALA A 17 7.74 23.19 3.31
N GLY A 18 7.10 23.13 4.48
CA GLY A 18 7.37 22.10 5.50
C GLY A 18 7.06 20.69 5.01
N ALA A 19 5.90 20.48 4.38
CA ALA A 19 5.53 19.20 3.81
C ALA A 19 6.53 18.74 2.72
N ARG A 20 6.97 19.66 1.84
CA ARG A 20 8.00 19.34 0.83
C ARG A 20 9.34 18.95 1.45
N ALA A 21 9.73 19.62 2.54
CA ALA A 21 10.96 19.24 3.26
C ALA A 21 10.87 17.82 3.81
N LEU A 22 9.71 17.44 4.38
CA LEU A 22 9.46 16.09 4.88
C LEU A 22 9.43 15.05 3.75
N TRP A 23 8.80 15.37 2.61
CA TRP A 23 8.87 14.50 1.43
C TRP A 23 10.32 14.32 0.93
N GLY A 24 11.12 15.40 0.96
CA GLY A 24 12.56 15.31 0.65
C GLY A 24 13.31 14.42 1.64
N ALA A 25 13.02 14.49 2.93
CA ALA A 25 13.59 13.62 3.96
C ALA A 25 13.22 12.15 3.73
N ASN A 26 12.04 11.87 3.15
CA ASN A 26 11.60 10.54 2.75
C ASN A 26 12.21 10.08 1.39
N GLY A 27 13.11 10.85 0.80
CA GLY A 27 13.79 10.50 -0.44
C GLY A 27 13.16 11.02 -1.73
N MET A 28 12.12 11.85 -1.66
CA MET A 28 11.54 12.47 -2.86
C MET A 28 12.54 13.48 -3.47
N LYS A 29 12.86 13.28 -4.73
CA LYS A 29 13.77 14.16 -5.48
C LYS A 29 13.04 15.43 -5.97
N LYS A 30 13.78 16.49 -6.24
CA LYS A 30 13.21 17.75 -6.76
C LYS A 30 12.42 17.56 -8.04
N GLU A 31 12.88 16.68 -8.92
CA GLU A 31 12.27 16.37 -10.22
C GLU A 31 10.92 15.61 -10.07
N GLN A 32 10.68 15.02 -8.91
CA GLN A 32 9.44 14.31 -8.57
C GLN A 32 8.41 15.24 -7.93
N MET A 33 8.81 16.42 -7.44
CA MET A 33 7.88 17.39 -6.87
C MET A 33 6.86 17.84 -7.90
N GLY A 34 5.57 17.71 -7.58
CA GLY A 34 4.47 18.04 -8.50
C GLY A 34 4.13 16.94 -9.50
N LYS A 35 4.80 15.80 -9.46
CA LYS A 35 4.40 14.57 -10.17
C LYS A 35 3.55 13.68 -9.25
N PRO A 36 2.88 12.65 -9.79
CA PRO A 36 2.06 11.78 -8.97
C PRO A 36 2.83 11.12 -7.83
N ILE A 37 2.19 11.03 -6.68
CA ILE A 37 2.62 10.19 -5.56
C ILE A 37 1.79 8.91 -5.62
N ILE A 38 2.48 7.78 -5.76
CA ILE A 38 1.87 6.46 -5.84
C ILE A 38 2.09 5.74 -4.50
N ALA A 39 1.02 5.39 -3.82
CA ALA A 39 1.10 4.57 -2.62
C ALA A 39 1.32 3.10 -3.01
N ILE A 40 2.30 2.44 -2.41
CA ILE A 40 2.43 0.99 -2.47
C ILE A 40 1.88 0.46 -1.15
N VAL A 41 0.71 -0.17 -1.24
CA VAL A 41 0.02 -0.78 -0.11
C VAL A 41 0.42 -2.25 -0.07
N ASN A 42 1.37 -2.57 0.78
CA ASN A 42 1.87 -3.94 0.93
C ASN A 42 1.23 -4.65 2.13
N SER A 43 1.33 -5.95 2.17
CA SER A 43 0.90 -6.79 3.29
C SER A 43 1.98 -7.80 3.71
N PHE A 44 3.24 -7.43 3.52
CA PHE A 44 4.38 -8.23 3.97
C PHE A 44 4.30 -8.51 5.47
N THR A 45 4.52 -9.77 5.82
CA THR A 45 4.71 -10.21 7.20
C THR A 45 5.38 -11.58 7.22
N GLN A 46 6.07 -11.89 8.32
CA GLN A 46 6.61 -13.23 8.59
C GLN A 46 5.61 -14.16 9.29
N PHE A 47 4.44 -13.65 9.66
CA PHE A 47 3.36 -14.46 10.24
C PHE A 47 2.53 -15.22 9.20
N VAL A 48 2.66 -14.87 7.92
CA VAL A 48 1.90 -15.49 6.81
C VAL A 48 2.89 -16.01 5.78
N PRO A 49 3.02 -17.33 5.60
CA PRO A 49 4.00 -17.91 4.66
C PRO A 49 3.87 -17.34 3.24
N GLY A 50 2.65 -17.16 2.75
CA GLY A 50 2.38 -16.57 1.45
C GLY A 50 2.67 -15.07 1.33
N HIS A 51 3.11 -14.40 2.41
CA HIS A 51 3.40 -12.96 2.45
C HIS A 51 4.88 -12.62 2.67
N VAL A 52 5.72 -13.60 3.01
CA VAL A 52 7.13 -13.36 3.33
C VAL A 52 7.90 -12.72 2.18
N HIS A 53 7.60 -13.10 0.94
CA HIS A 53 8.26 -12.58 -0.25
C HIS A 53 7.70 -11.24 -0.75
N LEU A 54 6.56 -10.78 -0.22
CA LEU A 54 5.91 -9.55 -0.69
C LEU A 54 6.75 -8.29 -0.46
N HIS A 55 7.67 -8.32 0.52
CA HIS A 55 8.64 -7.25 0.69
C HIS A 55 9.49 -7.03 -0.58
N LYS A 56 10.00 -8.12 -1.18
CA LYS A 56 10.78 -8.04 -2.42
C LYS A 56 9.94 -7.52 -3.58
N ILE A 57 8.68 -7.95 -3.68
CA ILE A 57 7.75 -7.47 -4.71
C ILE A 57 7.51 -5.96 -4.53
N GLY A 58 7.32 -5.49 -3.31
CA GLY A 58 7.18 -4.05 -3.01
C GLY A 58 8.36 -3.23 -3.52
N GLN A 59 9.59 -3.70 -3.31
CA GLN A 59 10.79 -3.02 -3.79
C GLN A 59 10.89 -3.02 -5.33
N LEU A 60 10.49 -4.10 -6.00
CA LEU A 60 10.43 -4.15 -7.46
C LEU A 60 9.40 -3.16 -8.01
N VAL A 61 8.19 -3.15 -7.47
CA VAL A 61 7.13 -2.22 -7.86
C VAL A 61 7.57 -0.77 -7.65
N LYS A 62 8.20 -0.48 -6.50
CA LYS A 62 8.77 0.85 -6.22
C LYS A 62 9.76 1.27 -7.29
N ALA A 63 10.70 0.41 -7.63
CA ALA A 63 11.72 0.70 -8.65
C ALA A 63 11.09 1.00 -10.02
N GLU A 64 10.06 0.25 -10.43
CA GLU A 64 9.39 0.49 -11.72
C GLU A 64 8.61 1.81 -11.73
N ILE A 65 7.91 2.16 -10.64
CA ILE A 65 7.21 3.45 -10.53
C ILE A 65 8.21 4.62 -10.59
N GLU A 66 9.34 4.50 -9.92
CA GLU A 66 10.37 5.55 -9.88
C GLU A 66 11.05 5.75 -11.25
N LYS A 67 11.20 4.71 -12.08
CA LYS A 67 11.67 4.84 -13.47
C LYS A 67 10.76 5.73 -14.32
N LEU A 68 9.47 5.78 -14.00
CA LEU A 68 8.52 6.68 -14.66
C LEU A 68 8.58 8.11 -14.13
N GLY A 69 9.49 8.39 -13.20
CA GLY A 69 9.68 9.71 -12.59
C GLY A 69 8.62 10.09 -11.54
N CYS A 70 7.74 9.18 -11.15
CA CYS A 70 6.81 9.35 -10.03
C CYS A 70 7.52 9.09 -8.71
N PHE A 71 6.92 9.55 -7.60
CA PHE A 71 7.39 9.15 -6.26
C PHE A 71 6.54 7.98 -5.75
N ALA A 72 7.21 6.92 -5.32
CA ALA A 72 6.56 5.76 -4.73
C ALA A 72 6.81 5.72 -3.22
N ALA A 73 5.73 5.67 -2.45
CA ALA A 73 5.77 5.56 -1.00
C ALA A 73 5.11 4.24 -0.56
N GLU A 74 5.89 3.37 0.08
CA GLU A 74 5.42 2.07 0.56
C GLU A 74 5.04 2.12 2.02
N PHE A 75 3.95 1.44 2.38
CA PHE A 75 3.58 1.10 3.74
C PHE A 75 2.91 -0.27 3.78
N ASN A 76 2.91 -0.89 4.96
CA ASN A 76 2.25 -2.17 5.19
C ASN A 76 0.94 -2.00 5.94
N THR A 77 -0.05 -2.83 5.57
CA THR A 77 -1.15 -3.18 6.44
C THR A 77 -0.86 -4.50 7.17
N ILE A 78 -1.72 -4.85 8.12
CA ILE A 78 -1.65 -6.15 8.79
C ILE A 78 -2.08 -7.28 7.86
N ALA A 79 -1.66 -8.49 8.18
CA ALA A 79 -2.15 -9.72 7.57
C ALA A 79 -2.21 -10.82 8.62
N ILE A 80 -3.35 -11.51 8.68
CA ILE A 80 -3.58 -12.65 9.59
C ILE A 80 -3.62 -13.91 8.76
N ASP A 81 -2.91 -14.94 9.22
CA ASP A 81 -2.94 -16.26 8.60
C ASP A 81 -4.07 -17.09 9.19
N ASP A 82 -5.08 -17.36 8.39
CA ASP A 82 -6.23 -18.17 8.78
C ASP A 82 -5.80 -19.63 9.10
N GLY A 83 -4.81 -20.14 8.36
CA GLY A 83 -4.30 -21.50 8.59
C GLY A 83 -3.63 -21.66 9.95
N ILE A 84 -2.83 -20.68 10.37
CA ILE A 84 -2.20 -20.66 11.68
C ILE A 84 -3.24 -20.39 12.79
N ALA A 85 -4.23 -19.54 12.53
CA ALA A 85 -5.27 -19.21 13.50
C ALA A 85 -6.38 -20.28 13.62
N MET A 86 -6.46 -21.20 12.69
CA MET A 86 -7.48 -22.24 12.63
C MET A 86 -7.40 -23.17 13.84
N GLY A 87 -8.55 -23.46 14.44
CA GLY A 87 -8.66 -24.39 15.57
C GLY A 87 -8.48 -23.76 16.95
N HIS A 88 -8.27 -22.44 17.05
CA HIS A 88 -8.25 -21.71 18.32
C HIS A 88 -8.91 -20.33 18.19
N ASP A 89 -9.01 -19.58 19.27
CA ASP A 89 -9.70 -18.29 19.36
C ASP A 89 -9.07 -17.18 18.49
N GLY A 90 -7.83 -17.32 18.04
CA GLY A 90 -7.18 -16.44 17.09
C GLY A 90 -7.97 -16.28 15.76
N MET A 91 -8.75 -17.29 15.39
CA MET A 91 -9.58 -17.23 14.18
C MET A 91 -10.66 -16.14 14.25
N LEU A 92 -11.06 -15.69 15.45
CA LEU A 92 -12.01 -14.60 15.65
C LEU A 92 -11.50 -13.25 15.13
N TYR A 93 -10.19 -13.11 14.96
CA TYR A 93 -9.55 -11.88 14.45
C TYR A 93 -9.43 -11.84 12.93
N SER A 94 -9.57 -12.98 12.25
CA SER A 94 -9.36 -13.08 10.81
C SER A 94 -10.38 -12.23 10.03
N LEU A 95 -11.67 -12.53 10.14
CA LEU A 95 -12.72 -11.86 9.38
C LEU A 95 -12.80 -10.35 9.68
N PRO A 96 -12.78 -9.89 10.94
CA PRO A 96 -12.80 -8.46 11.26
C PRO A 96 -11.58 -7.69 10.75
N SER A 97 -10.45 -8.37 10.52
CA SER A 97 -9.24 -7.71 10.03
C SER A 97 -9.44 -7.01 8.67
N ARG A 98 -10.41 -7.42 7.86
CA ARG A 98 -10.74 -6.75 6.59
C ARG A 98 -11.08 -5.27 6.79
N ASP A 99 -11.85 -4.96 7.82
CA ASP A 99 -12.26 -3.58 8.11
C ASP A 99 -11.05 -2.76 8.58
N ILE A 100 -10.23 -3.32 9.46
CA ILE A 100 -9.00 -2.66 9.94
C ILE A 100 -8.03 -2.40 8.78
N ILE A 101 -7.87 -3.38 7.87
CA ILE A 101 -7.06 -3.22 6.67
C ILE A 101 -7.62 -2.08 5.81
N ALA A 102 -8.91 -2.10 5.52
CA ALA A 102 -9.57 -1.07 4.72
C ALA A 102 -9.41 0.32 5.36
N ASP A 103 -9.65 0.44 6.64
CA ASP A 103 -9.52 1.70 7.39
C ASP A 103 -8.08 2.21 7.37
N SER A 104 -7.10 1.35 7.68
CA SER A 104 -5.69 1.74 7.70
C SER A 104 -5.21 2.26 6.34
N VAL A 105 -5.60 1.61 5.26
CA VAL A 105 -5.26 2.02 3.89
C VAL A 105 -5.94 3.35 3.53
N GLU A 106 -7.22 3.49 3.85
CA GLU A 106 -7.96 4.74 3.63
C GLU A 106 -7.32 5.92 4.38
N TYR A 107 -6.97 5.74 5.65
CA TYR A 107 -6.30 6.75 6.46
C TYR A 107 -4.97 7.17 5.84
N MET A 108 -4.10 6.22 5.53
CA MET A 108 -2.78 6.52 4.98
C MET A 108 -2.88 7.26 3.64
N VAL A 109 -3.69 6.78 2.74
CA VAL A 109 -3.82 7.35 1.38
C VAL A 109 -4.51 8.71 1.40
N ASN A 110 -5.54 8.89 2.22
CA ASN A 110 -6.25 10.16 2.33
C ASN A 110 -5.43 11.22 3.07
N ALA A 111 -4.77 10.87 4.17
CA ALA A 111 -3.95 11.81 4.94
C ALA A 111 -2.77 12.34 4.11
N HIS A 112 -2.11 11.48 3.36
CA HIS A 112 -0.94 11.83 2.55
C HIS A 112 -1.28 12.26 1.11
N LYS A 113 -2.58 12.24 0.74
CA LYS A 113 -3.06 12.68 -0.57
C LYS A 113 -2.37 11.96 -1.74
N ALA A 114 -2.14 10.65 -1.63
CA ALA A 114 -1.63 9.89 -2.75
C ALA A 114 -2.61 9.95 -3.95
N ASP A 115 -2.07 9.93 -5.16
CA ASP A 115 -2.84 10.10 -6.40
C ASP A 115 -3.38 8.79 -6.94
N ALA A 116 -2.65 7.70 -6.69
CA ALA A 116 -3.00 6.35 -7.07
C ALA A 116 -2.37 5.37 -6.10
N MET A 117 -2.75 4.10 -6.15
CA MET A 117 -2.13 3.07 -5.33
C MET A 117 -1.93 1.76 -6.08
N VAL A 118 -0.91 1.02 -5.65
CA VAL A 118 -0.65 -0.37 -6.02
C VAL A 118 -0.81 -1.21 -4.76
N CYS A 119 -1.76 -2.13 -4.75
CA CYS A 119 -2.03 -3.05 -3.65
C CYS A 119 -1.30 -4.36 -3.90
N ILE A 120 -0.46 -4.78 -2.97
CA ILE A 120 0.29 -6.05 -3.02
C ILE A 120 -0.25 -6.94 -1.93
N SER A 121 -0.95 -8.01 -2.32
CA SER A 121 -1.65 -8.87 -1.37
C SER A 121 -1.71 -10.32 -1.82
N ASN A 122 -1.90 -11.17 -0.84
CA ASN A 122 -2.39 -12.53 -0.95
C ASN A 122 -3.48 -12.75 0.11
N CYS A 123 -3.93 -13.97 0.25
CA CYS A 123 -4.92 -14.41 1.24
C CYS A 123 -6.32 -13.79 1.07
N ASP A 124 -7.27 -14.51 1.64
CA ASP A 124 -8.70 -14.31 1.43
C ASP A 124 -9.33 -13.18 2.26
N LYS A 125 -8.62 -12.63 3.26
CA LYS A 125 -9.08 -11.49 4.05
C LYS A 125 -8.35 -10.20 3.69
N ILE A 126 -7.08 -10.29 3.32
CA ILE A 126 -6.23 -9.12 3.02
C ILE A 126 -6.63 -8.50 1.68
N THR A 127 -6.74 -9.31 0.64
CA THR A 127 -7.15 -8.83 -0.69
C THR A 127 -8.51 -8.13 -0.67
N PRO A 128 -9.58 -8.69 -0.08
CA PRO A 128 -10.86 -7.97 0.01
C PRO A 128 -10.79 -6.74 0.92
N GLY A 129 -9.99 -6.74 1.98
CA GLY A 129 -9.77 -5.53 2.80
C GLY A 129 -9.17 -4.37 1.98
N MET A 130 -8.14 -4.65 1.18
CA MET A 130 -7.57 -3.65 0.26
C MET A 130 -8.56 -3.24 -0.84
N LEU A 131 -9.39 -4.17 -1.34
CA LEU A 131 -10.42 -3.87 -2.33
C LEU A 131 -11.50 -2.93 -1.75
N MET A 132 -11.92 -3.15 -0.50
CA MET A 132 -12.82 -2.25 0.21
C MET A 132 -12.24 -0.83 0.29
N ALA A 133 -10.95 -0.70 0.64
CA ALA A 133 -10.27 0.59 0.65
C ALA A 133 -10.23 1.24 -0.74
N ALA A 134 -9.93 0.46 -1.79
CA ALA A 134 -9.89 0.95 -3.17
C ALA A 134 -11.24 1.54 -3.60
N MET A 135 -12.34 0.88 -3.25
CA MET A 135 -13.69 1.34 -3.55
C MET A 135 -14.05 2.62 -2.77
N ARG A 136 -13.67 2.70 -1.49
CA ARG A 136 -13.90 3.90 -0.67
C ARG A 136 -13.10 5.11 -1.17
N LEU A 137 -11.85 4.89 -1.55
CA LEU A 137 -10.93 5.94 -2.00
C LEU A 137 -11.25 6.45 -3.41
N ASN A 138 -11.79 5.59 -4.28
CA ASN A 138 -12.14 5.90 -5.66
C ASN A 138 -10.99 6.62 -6.42
N ILE A 139 -9.78 6.10 -6.31
CA ILE A 139 -8.58 6.55 -7.03
C ILE A 139 -8.08 5.41 -7.93
N PRO A 140 -7.24 5.70 -8.94
CA PRO A 140 -6.63 4.65 -9.76
C PRO A 140 -5.90 3.64 -8.88
N THR A 141 -6.25 2.37 -9.04
CA THR A 141 -5.72 1.27 -8.22
C THR A 141 -5.38 0.07 -9.08
N VAL A 142 -4.23 -0.53 -8.83
CA VAL A 142 -3.78 -1.77 -9.43
C VAL A 142 -3.50 -2.78 -8.33
N PHE A 143 -3.87 -4.04 -8.55
CA PHE A 143 -3.56 -5.15 -7.65
C PHE A 143 -2.43 -5.99 -8.23
N VAL A 144 -1.46 -6.30 -7.38
CA VAL A 144 -0.36 -7.24 -7.66
C VAL A 144 -0.51 -8.39 -6.69
N SER A 145 -0.84 -9.57 -7.22
CA SER A 145 -0.88 -10.79 -6.42
C SER A 145 0.53 -11.34 -6.23
N GLY A 146 0.84 -11.79 -5.02
CA GLY A 146 2.08 -12.49 -4.73
C GLY A 146 2.12 -13.92 -5.26
N GLY A 147 1.02 -14.44 -5.78
CA GLY A 147 0.89 -15.82 -6.26
C GLY A 147 0.71 -16.85 -5.13
N PRO A 148 0.66 -18.15 -5.48
CA PRO A 148 0.56 -19.22 -4.50
C PRO A 148 1.84 -19.39 -3.69
N MET A 149 1.73 -19.99 -2.51
CA MET A 149 2.87 -20.44 -1.73
C MET A 149 3.60 -21.57 -2.46
N GLU A 150 4.92 -21.68 -2.25
CA GLU A 150 5.67 -22.86 -2.63
C GLU A 150 5.23 -24.07 -1.79
N ALA A 151 5.27 -25.26 -2.40
CA ALA A 151 4.98 -26.49 -1.67
C ALA A 151 6.06 -26.75 -0.61
N GLY A 152 5.64 -27.16 0.57
CA GLY A 152 6.57 -27.63 1.61
C GLY A 152 7.16 -28.99 1.23
N GLU A 153 8.45 -29.16 1.49
CA GLU A 153 9.13 -30.46 1.44
C GLU A 153 9.26 -30.98 2.88
N TRP A 154 8.68 -32.16 3.16
CA TRP A 154 8.76 -32.87 4.47
C TRP A 154 9.47 -34.18 4.28
#